data_a33f7615d5ca55a890e3f8680d28ff6d
#
_entry.id   a33f7615d5ca55a890e3f8680d28ff6d
#
_cell.length_a   1.000
_cell.length_b   1.000
_cell.length_c   1.000
_cell.angle_alpha   90.00
_cell.angle_beta   90.00
_cell.angle_gamma   90.00
#
_symmetry.space_group_name_H-M   'P 1'
#
loop_
_entity.id
_entity.type
_entity.pdbx_description
1 polymer ?
#
loop_
_entity_poly.entity_id
_entity_poly.type
_entity_poly.pdbx_seq_one_letter_code
_entity_poly.pdbx_strand_id
1 'polypeptide(L)'
;SVWDVTSAKEITTLHPNLIKIPSACNLNKPMLQYLCDNFGGEIHMSFGMTTKAEEEEIVSFFETNGRAKDLVLYNCTSGYPVPFEDICLLELTRMRQQYAGRVKAIGFSGHHLGIAVDSAAVALGAEFIERHYTLDRTWKGTDHAASLEPDGLRKLARDCRAVAKALTYKSEDVLDIEKVQRNKLKKNQVKW
;
A
#
# COMPACT_ATOMS: atom_id res chain seq x y z
N SER A 1 3.52 -8.84 -12.02
CA SER A 1 2.80 -9.80 -11.15
C SER A 1 2.97 -11.23 -11.64
N VAL A 2 3.02 -12.19 -10.72
CA VAL A 2 3.08 -13.62 -11.01
C VAL A 2 1.80 -14.31 -10.55
N TRP A 3 1.33 -15.30 -11.32
CA TRP A 3 0.06 -15.98 -11.08
C TRP A 3 0.20 -17.48 -10.83
N ASP A 4 1.37 -18.04 -11.18
CA ASP A 4 1.71 -19.44 -11.04
C ASP A 4 3.22 -19.66 -10.92
N VAL A 5 3.63 -20.92 -10.72
CA VAL A 5 5.05 -21.28 -10.61
C VAL A 5 5.82 -21.00 -11.90
N THR A 6 5.19 -21.14 -13.07
CA THR A 6 5.86 -20.91 -14.36
C THR A 6 6.19 -19.44 -14.51
N SER A 7 5.22 -18.56 -14.33
CA SER A 7 5.45 -17.10 -14.38
C SER A 7 6.44 -16.63 -13.33
N ALA A 8 6.44 -17.25 -12.12
CA ALA A 8 7.44 -16.95 -11.10
C ALA A 8 8.86 -17.34 -11.56
N LYS A 9 9.01 -18.52 -12.19
CA LYS A 9 10.30 -18.96 -12.75
C LYS A 9 10.81 -18.03 -13.85
N GLU A 10 9.95 -17.67 -14.77
CA GLU A 10 10.32 -16.79 -15.90
C GLU A 10 10.74 -15.41 -15.42
N ILE A 11 9.96 -14.77 -14.51
CA ILE A 11 10.25 -13.41 -14.06
C ILE A 11 11.52 -13.34 -13.21
N THR A 12 11.85 -14.37 -12.42
CA THR A 12 13.07 -14.38 -11.63
C THR A 12 14.33 -14.33 -12.47
N THR A 13 14.31 -14.85 -13.71
CA THR A 13 15.45 -14.77 -14.64
C THR A 13 15.76 -13.36 -15.11
N LEU A 14 14.81 -12.42 -14.96
CA LEU A 14 14.99 -11.00 -15.31
C LEU A 14 15.55 -10.17 -14.15
N HIS A 15 15.79 -10.79 -12.99
CA HIS A 15 16.33 -10.15 -11.78
C HIS A 15 15.64 -8.84 -11.38
N PRO A 16 14.30 -8.79 -11.29
CA PRO A 16 13.61 -7.59 -10.85
C PRO A 16 13.92 -7.28 -9.38
N ASN A 17 13.77 -6.02 -8.96
CA ASN A 17 13.94 -5.65 -7.55
C ASN A 17 12.81 -6.19 -6.66
N LEU A 18 11.61 -6.35 -7.21
CA LEU A 18 10.43 -6.85 -6.51
C LEU A 18 9.55 -7.72 -7.42
N ILE A 19 8.81 -8.64 -6.79
CA ILE A 19 7.78 -9.45 -7.47
C ILE A 19 6.45 -9.26 -6.72
N LYS A 20 5.36 -8.99 -7.48
CA LYS A 20 4.00 -8.87 -6.93
C LYS A 20 3.25 -10.18 -7.06
N ILE A 21 2.65 -10.61 -5.96
CA ILE A 21 1.71 -11.73 -5.86
C ILE A 21 0.32 -11.13 -5.66
N PRO A 22 -0.62 -11.28 -6.62
CA PRO A 22 -1.98 -10.79 -6.46
C PRO A 22 -2.77 -11.65 -5.47
N SER A 23 -3.88 -11.09 -4.95
CA SER A 23 -4.75 -11.76 -3.99
C SER A 23 -5.25 -13.13 -4.47
N ALA A 24 -5.46 -13.29 -5.78
CA ALA A 24 -6.00 -14.52 -6.36
C ALA A 24 -5.09 -15.75 -6.22
N CYS A 25 -3.80 -15.56 -5.97
CA CYS A 25 -2.83 -16.67 -5.88
C CYS A 25 -1.91 -16.59 -4.66
N ASN A 26 -2.28 -15.82 -3.66
CA ASN A 26 -1.48 -15.66 -2.44
C ASN A 26 -1.41 -16.93 -1.56
N LEU A 27 -2.26 -17.92 -1.82
CA LEU A 27 -2.24 -19.24 -1.18
C LEU A 27 -1.55 -20.34 -2.02
N ASN A 28 -0.94 -19.97 -3.15
CA ASN A 28 -0.24 -20.93 -4.02
C ASN A 28 1.12 -21.33 -3.40
N LYS A 29 1.10 -22.23 -2.41
CA LYS A 29 2.30 -22.67 -1.67
C LYS A 29 3.48 -23.09 -2.55
N PRO A 30 3.31 -23.84 -3.66
CA PRO A 30 4.42 -24.18 -4.54
C PRO A 30 5.09 -22.93 -5.16
N MET A 31 4.32 -21.91 -5.53
CA MET A 31 4.85 -20.65 -6.06
C MET A 31 5.56 -19.85 -4.96
N LEU A 32 4.95 -19.76 -3.78
CA LEU A 32 5.55 -19.05 -2.64
C LEU A 32 6.89 -19.70 -2.24
N GLN A 33 6.95 -21.03 -2.18
CA GLN A 33 8.19 -21.75 -1.86
C GLN A 33 9.25 -21.49 -2.93
N TYR A 34 8.88 -21.58 -4.22
CA TYR A 34 9.83 -21.29 -5.29
C TYR A 34 10.42 -19.87 -5.15
N LEU A 35 9.60 -18.86 -4.84
CA LEU A 35 10.07 -17.48 -4.66
C LEU A 35 10.96 -17.33 -3.42
N CYS A 36 10.65 -18.01 -2.32
CA CYS A 36 11.48 -18.01 -1.13
C CYS A 36 12.88 -18.59 -1.43
N ASP A 37 12.95 -19.64 -2.22
CA ASP A 37 14.19 -20.37 -2.51
C ASP A 37 15.05 -19.72 -3.60
N ASN A 38 14.44 -19.01 -4.56
CA ASN A 38 15.11 -18.61 -5.80
C ASN A 38 15.08 -17.10 -6.10
N PHE A 39 14.38 -16.29 -5.28
CA PHE A 39 14.28 -14.85 -5.51
C PHE A 39 14.77 -14.06 -4.29
N GLY A 40 15.82 -13.25 -4.46
CA GLY A 40 16.43 -12.47 -3.38
C GLY A 40 15.87 -11.06 -3.19
N GLY A 41 14.89 -10.62 -4.02
CA GLY A 41 14.28 -9.30 -3.95
C GLY A 41 13.04 -9.24 -3.04
N GLU A 42 12.35 -8.11 -3.05
CA GLU A 42 11.14 -7.89 -2.26
C GLU A 42 9.95 -8.66 -2.84
N ILE A 43 9.15 -9.25 -1.97
CA ILE A 43 7.90 -9.95 -2.33
C ILE A 43 6.74 -9.09 -1.84
N HIS A 44 5.95 -8.58 -2.77
CA HIS A 44 4.77 -7.77 -2.50
C HIS A 44 3.51 -8.61 -2.66
N MET A 45 2.67 -8.70 -1.63
CA MET A 45 1.50 -9.58 -1.62
C MET A 45 0.25 -8.85 -1.16
N SER A 46 -0.85 -9.00 -1.91
CA SER A 46 -2.16 -8.47 -1.53
C SER A 46 -3.01 -9.50 -0.81
N PHE A 47 -3.76 -9.03 0.20
CA PHE A 47 -4.63 -9.84 1.06
C PHE A 47 -6.13 -9.69 0.75
N GLY A 48 -6.49 -9.33 -0.48
CA GLY A 48 -7.89 -9.43 -0.92
C GLY A 48 -8.36 -10.89 -0.93
N MET A 49 -9.63 -11.14 -0.64
CA MET A 49 -10.23 -12.49 -0.59
C MET A 49 -9.50 -13.46 0.36
N THR A 50 -8.85 -12.94 1.39
CA THR A 50 -8.02 -13.72 2.33
C THR A 50 -8.61 -13.60 3.73
N THR A 51 -8.79 -14.72 4.41
CA THR A 51 -9.22 -14.74 5.80
C THR A 51 -8.07 -14.39 6.74
N LYS A 52 -8.37 -13.92 7.95
CA LYS A 52 -7.34 -13.60 8.96
C LYS A 52 -6.48 -14.80 9.35
N ALA A 53 -7.04 -16.02 9.30
CA ALA A 53 -6.29 -17.24 9.52
C ALA A 53 -5.29 -17.52 8.41
N GLU A 54 -5.69 -17.31 7.16
CA GLU A 54 -4.82 -17.43 5.99
C GLU A 54 -3.73 -16.37 5.96
N GLU A 55 -4.07 -15.12 6.35
CA GLU A 55 -3.05 -14.06 6.51
C GLU A 55 -1.94 -14.50 7.46
N GLU A 56 -2.31 -15.05 8.62
CA GLU A 56 -1.35 -15.52 9.63
C GLU A 56 -0.55 -16.73 9.12
N GLU A 57 -1.21 -17.66 8.41
CA GLU A 57 -0.53 -18.81 7.79
C GLU A 57 0.54 -18.35 6.78
N ILE A 58 0.21 -17.35 5.93
CA ILE A 58 1.14 -16.77 4.96
C ILE A 58 2.33 -16.11 5.66
N VAL A 59 2.07 -15.25 6.66
CA VAL A 59 3.16 -14.54 7.37
C VAL A 59 4.07 -15.56 8.07
N SER A 60 3.51 -16.54 8.77
CA SER A 60 4.28 -17.61 9.42
C SER A 60 5.09 -18.45 8.43
N PHE A 61 4.53 -18.70 7.24
CA PHE A 61 5.26 -19.37 6.17
C PHE A 61 6.51 -18.58 5.75
N PHE A 62 6.39 -17.27 5.53
CA PHE A 62 7.55 -16.43 5.19
C PHE A 62 8.55 -16.28 6.34
N GLU A 63 8.09 -16.25 7.59
CA GLU A 63 8.96 -16.28 8.78
C GLU A 63 9.79 -17.57 8.82
N THR A 64 9.13 -18.71 8.63
CA THR A 64 9.77 -20.04 8.63
C THR A 64 10.83 -20.17 7.53
N ASN A 65 10.59 -19.53 6.38
CA ASN A 65 11.54 -19.51 5.26
C ASN A 65 12.60 -18.39 5.38
N GLY A 66 12.62 -17.61 6.46
CA GLY A 66 13.57 -16.51 6.66
C GLY A 66 13.37 -15.30 5.73
N ARG A 67 12.18 -15.18 5.10
CA ARG A 67 11.89 -14.18 4.07
C ARG A 67 10.84 -13.14 4.49
N ALA A 68 10.39 -13.16 5.74
CA ALA A 68 9.38 -12.21 6.21
C ALA A 68 9.85 -10.75 6.15
N LYS A 69 11.16 -10.49 6.29
CA LYS A 69 11.74 -9.14 6.19
C LYS A 69 11.86 -8.59 4.77
N ASP A 70 11.56 -9.40 3.77
CA ASP A 70 11.45 -9.00 2.37
C ASP A 70 9.98 -8.90 1.91
N LEU A 71 9.01 -9.24 2.80
CA LEU A 71 7.59 -9.30 2.49
C LEU A 71 6.92 -7.94 2.76
N VAL A 72 6.25 -7.40 1.74
CA VAL A 72 5.36 -6.24 1.83
C VAL A 72 3.93 -6.73 1.67
N LEU A 73 3.07 -6.45 2.66
CA LEU A 73 1.67 -6.85 2.66
C LEU A 73 0.76 -5.67 2.32
N TYR A 74 -0.26 -5.92 1.49
CA TYR A 74 -1.22 -4.88 1.12
C TYR A 74 -2.60 -5.19 1.68
N ASN A 75 -3.16 -4.23 2.43
CA ASN A 75 -4.60 -4.18 2.61
C ASN A 75 -5.27 -4.00 1.23
N CYS A 76 -6.19 -4.89 0.89
CA CYS A 76 -6.80 -4.95 -0.42
C CYS A 76 -8.23 -5.51 -0.29
N THR A 77 -9.17 -4.88 -0.99
CA THR A 77 -10.47 -5.47 -1.30
C THR A 77 -10.54 -5.74 -2.79
N SER A 78 -10.82 -6.98 -3.16
CA SER A 78 -10.91 -7.41 -4.56
C SER A 78 -12.30 -7.13 -5.11
N GLY A 79 -12.43 -6.06 -5.86
CA GLY A 79 -13.61 -5.60 -6.59
C GLY A 79 -13.20 -4.51 -7.58
N TYR A 80 -13.89 -4.36 -8.74
CA TYR A 80 -13.39 -3.53 -9.84
C TYR A 80 -14.55 -2.76 -10.52
N PRO A 81 -14.91 -1.54 -10.00
CA PRO A 81 -14.40 -0.83 -8.84
C PRO A 81 -15.00 -1.31 -7.51
N VAL A 82 -14.30 -1.03 -6.41
CA VAL A 82 -14.78 -1.25 -5.03
C VAL A 82 -15.58 -0.03 -4.58
N PRO A 83 -16.82 -0.20 -4.04
CA PRO A 83 -17.53 0.87 -3.34
C PRO A 83 -16.74 1.37 -2.12
N PHE A 84 -16.92 2.64 -1.75
CA PHE A 84 -16.13 3.23 -0.66
C PHE A 84 -16.33 2.54 0.68
N GLU A 85 -17.56 2.09 0.99
CA GLU A 85 -17.91 1.35 2.20
C GLU A 85 -17.20 -0.01 2.33
N ASP A 86 -16.86 -0.64 1.21
CA ASP A 86 -16.22 -1.96 1.15
C ASP A 86 -14.68 -1.89 1.09
N ILE A 87 -14.10 -0.70 1.05
CA ILE A 87 -12.63 -0.53 1.07
C ILE A 87 -12.04 -1.00 2.40
N CYS A 88 -12.79 -0.88 3.49
CA CYS A 88 -12.38 -1.30 4.84
C CYS A 88 -11.01 -0.74 5.22
N LEU A 89 -10.80 0.57 5.03
CA LEU A 89 -9.48 1.21 5.15
C LEU A 89 -8.85 1.04 6.55
N LEU A 90 -9.65 0.87 7.59
CA LEU A 90 -9.15 0.63 8.97
C LEU A 90 -8.48 -0.74 9.14
N GLU A 91 -8.67 -1.69 8.22
CA GLU A 91 -7.90 -2.94 8.20
C GLU A 91 -6.40 -2.68 8.03
N LEU A 92 -6.01 -1.57 7.40
CA LEU A 92 -4.62 -1.11 7.35
C LEU A 92 -4.04 -0.91 8.76
N THR A 93 -4.80 -0.28 9.67
CA THR A 93 -4.38 -0.10 11.07
C THR A 93 -4.26 -1.43 11.79
N ARG A 94 -5.22 -2.35 11.60
CA ARG A 94 -5.16 -3.70 12.16
C ARG A 94 -3.91 -4.46 11.67
N MET A 95 -3.68 -4.47 10.35
CA MET A 95 -2.51 -5.14 9.77
C MET A 95 -1.19 -4.58 10.29
N ARG A 96 -1.09 -3.26 10.46
CA ARG A 96 0.08 -2.63 11.06
C ARG A 96 0.29 -3.06 12.50
N GLN A 97 -0.77 -3.09 13.31
CA GLN A 97 -0.67 -3.56 14.70
C GLN A 97 -0.24 -5.02 14.80
N GLN A 98 -0.70 -5.87 13.87
CA GLN A 98 -0.44 -7.30 13.90
C GLN A 98 0.90 -7.69 13.24
N TYR A 99 1.30 -7.02 12.16
CA TYR A 99 2.38 -7.47 11.29
C TYR A 99 3.57 -6.52 11.16
N ALA A 100 3.49 -5.21 11.53
CA ALA A 100 4.56 -4.25 11.27
C ALA A 100 5.91 -4.66 11.88
N GLY A 101 6.04 -5.33 12.93
CA GLY A 101 7.32 -5.84 13.47
C GLY A 101 7.80 -7.15 12.82
N ARG A 102 6.94 -7.83 12.06
CA ARG A 102 7.17 -9.17 11.51
C ARG A 102 7.59 -9.14 10.04
N VAL A 103 7.00 -8.25 9.26
CA VAL A 103 7.25 -8.10 7.83
C VAL A 103 8.05 -6.84 7.52
N LYS A 104 8.36 -6.60 6.24
CA LYS A 104 9.09 -5.42 5.79
C LYS A 104 8.26 -4.15 5.93
N ALA A 105 7.04 -4.16 5.39
CA ALA A 105 6.17 -2.99 5.33
C ALA A 105 4.71 -3.38 5.11
N ILE A 106 3.80 -2.43 5.38
CA ILE A 106 2.38 -2.55 5.09
C ILE A 106 1.99 -1.48 4.08
N GLY A 107 1.30 -1.88 3.02
CA GLY A 107 0.82 -1.04 1.94
C GLY A 107 -0.70 -1.10 1.76
N PHE A 108 -1.19 -0.34 0.81
CA PHE A 108 -2.58 -0.30 0.39
C PHE A 108 -2.69 -0.54 -1.12
N SER A 109 -3.49 -1.52 -1.53
CA SER A 109 -3.82 -1.83 -2.92
C SER A 109 -5.27 -1.45 -3.17
N GLY A 110 -5.49 -0.35 -3.90
CA GLY A 110 -6.79 0.28 -4.06
C GLY A 110 -7.41 0.04 -5.44
N HIS A 111 -8.71 -0.36 -5.46
CA HIS A 111 -9.51 -0.58 -6.66
C HIS A 111 -10.75 0.34 -6.73
N HIS A 112 -10.78 1.38 -5.91
CA HIS A 112 -11.84 2.39 -5.86
C HIS A 112 -11.68 3.46 -6.96
N LEU A 113 -12.73 4.25 -7.18
CA LEU A 113 -12.69 5.39 -8.08
C LEU A 113 -12.02 6.61 -7.41
N GLY A 114 -11.22 7.36 -8.16
CA GLY A 114 -10.51 8.54 -7.65
C GLY A 114 -9.25 8.18 -6.85
N ILE A 115 -8.72 9.16 -6.09
CA ILE A 115 -7.42 9.05 -5.40
C ILE A 115 -7.47 9.53 -3.93
N ALA A 116 -8.62 9.93 -3.42
CA ALA A 116 -8.73 10.51 -2.08
C ALA A 116 -8.40 9.50 -0.98
N VAL A 117 -8.84 8.25 -1.15
CA VAL A 117 -8.62 7.17 -0.18
C VAL A 117 -7.15 6.78 -0.07
N ASP A 118 -6.40 6.86 -1.17
CA ASP A 118 -4.96 6.58 -1.17
C ASP A 118 -4.20 7.54 -0.25
N SER A 119 -4.57 8.83 -0.26
CA SER A 119 -3.99 9.83 0.65
C SER A 119 -4.32 9.54 2.11
N ALA A 120 -5.54 9.07 2.39
CA ALA A 120 -5.93 8.63 3.72
C ALA A 120 -5.18 7.35 4.14
N ALA A 121 -4.93 6.42 3.21
CA ALA A 121 -4.11 5.24 3.47
C ALA A 121 -2.69 5.62 3.90
N VAL A 122 -2.07 6.60 3.24
CA VAL A 122 -0.75 7.14 3.65
C VAL A 122 -0.83 7.73 5.06
N ALA A 123 -1.89 8.50 5.38
CA ALA A 123 -2.08 9.07 6.72
C ALA A 123 -2.27 7.99 7.80
N LEU A 124 -2.85 6.85 7.46
CA LEU A 124 -2.95 5.67 8.33
C LEU A 124 -1.67 4.82 8.35
N GLY A 125 -0.64 5.24 7.62
CA GLY A 125 0.71 4.66 7.65
C GLY A 125 0.96 3.58 6.60
N ALA A 126 0.25 3.61 5.46
CA ALA A 126 0.66 2.83 4.31
C ALA A 126 2.00 3.35 3.77
N GLU A 127 2.96 2.46 3.63
CA GLU A 127 4.30 2.77 3.11
C GLU A 127 4.38 2.59 1.59
N PHE A 128 3.47 1.79 1.04
CA PHE A 128 3.32 1.52 -0.39
C PHE A 128 1.88 1.71 -0.82
N ILE A 129 1.69 2.32 -1.99
CA ILE A 129 0.37 2.44 -2.65
C ILE A 129 0.44 1.73 -3.99
N GLU A 130 -0.49 0.82 -4.23
CA GLU A 130 -0.64 0.12 -5.50
C GLU A 130 -1.98 0.49 -6.13
N ARG A 131 -1.96 0.81 -7.43
CA ARG A 131 -3.15 1.10 -8.22
C ARG A 131 -3.01 0.49 -9.62
N HIS A 132 -4.12 0.03 -10.17
CA HIS A 132 -4.20 -0.29 -11.58
C HIS A 132 -3.96 0.96 -12.43
N TYR A 133 -3.28 0.79 -13.55
CA TYR A 133 -2.93 1.85 -14.49
C TYR A 133 -3.40 1.51 -15.90
N THR A 134 -3.95 2.48 -16.61
CA THR A 134 -4.33 2.36 -18.02
C THR A 134 -4.06 3.67 -18.75
N LEU A 135 -3.91 3.60 -20.06
CA LEU A 135 -3.86 4.80 -20.90
C LEU A 135 -5.26 5.38 -21.16
N ASP A 136 -6.30 4.53 -21.15
CA ASP A 136 -7.68 4.93 -21.39
C ASP A 136 -8.63 4.02 -20.59
N ARG A 137 -9.41 4.62 -19.70
CA ARG A 137 -10.38 3.92 -18.84
C ARG A 137 -11.62 3.42 -19.61
N THR A 138 -11.84 3.88 -20.82
CA THR A 138 -12.96 3.48 -21.66
C THR A 138 -12.68 2.21 -22.45
N TRP A 139 -11.46 1.71 -22.44
CA TRP A 139 -11.10 0.47 -23.12
C TRP A 139 -11.86 -0.72 -22.56
N LYS A 140 -12.08 -1.71 -23.44
CA LYS A 140 -12.76 -2.95 -23.06
C LYS A 140 -11.86 -3.80 -22.16
N GLY A 141 -12.35 -4.10 -20.97
CA GLY A 141 -11.67 -4.93 -19.98
C GLY A 141 -12.24 -4.69 -18.58
N THR A 142 -12.03 -5.62 -17.66
CA THR A 142 -12.62 -5.60 -16.33
C THR A 142 -12.03 -4.51 -15.45
N ASP A 143 -10.74 -4.18 -15.62
CA ASP A 143 -9.98 -3.38 -14.67
C ASP A 143 -9.82 -1.92 -15.09
N HIS A 144 -10.05 -1.60 -16.38
CA HIS A 144 -9.84 -0.24 -16.89
C HIS A 144 -10.66 0.82 -16.15
N ALA A 145 -11.92 0.51 -15.81
CA ALA A 145 -12.80 1.46 -15.12
C ALA A 145 -12.26 1.87 -13.72
N ALA A 146 -11.63 0.95 -13.00
CA ALA A 146 -11.01 1.18 -11.69
C ALA A 146 -9.56 1.70 -11.77
N SER A 147 -8.97 1.71 -12.96
CA SER A 147 -7.58 2.12 -13.19
C SER A 147 -7.40 3.63 -13.15
N LEU A 148 -6.19 4.08 -12.89
CA LEU A 148 -5.78 5.47 -13.05
C LEU A 148 -5.15 5.68 -14.42
N GLU A 149 -5.52 6.77 -15.08
CA GLU A 149 -4.83 7.28 -16.25
C GLU A 149 -3.57 8.09 -15.84
N PRO A 150 -2.68 8.44 -16.79
CA PRO A 150 -1.41 9.11 -16.47
C PRO A 150 -1.55 10.33 -15.57
N ASP A 151 -2.54 11.20 -15.80
CA ASP A 151 -2.78 12.39 -14.97
C ASP A 151 -3.28 12.02 -13.57
N GLY A 152 -4.14 11.02 -13.45
CA GLY A 152 -4.58 10.48 -12.16
C GLY A 152 -3.42 9.94 -11.33
N LEU A 153 -2.55 9.15 -11.93
CA LEU A 153 -1.36 8.61 -11.27
C LEU A 153 -0.36 9.73 -10.86
N ARG A 154 -0.17 10.72 -11.72
CA ARG A 154 0.68 11.89 -11.40
C ARG A 154 0.14 12.66 -10.19
N LYS A 155 -1.18 12.91 -10.14
CA LYS A 155 -1.85 13.58 -9.02
C LYS A 155 -1.74 12.74 -7.74
N LEU A 156 -2.01 11.44 -7.82
CA LEU A 156 -1.86 10.51 -6.71
C LEU A 156 -0.44 10.59 -6.10
N ALA A 157 0.58 10.47 -6.93
CA ALA A 157 1.97 10.50 -6.47
C ALA A 157 2.34 11.84 -5.81
N ARG A 158 1.83 12.98 -6.35
CA ARG A 158 1.98 14.31 -5.74
C ARG A 158 1.34 14.36 -4.36
N ASP A 159 0.08 13.92 -4.26
CA ASP A 159 -0.73 14.07 -3.04
C ASP A 159 -0.22 13.14 -1.93
N CYS A 160 0.12 11.90 -2.25
CA CYS A 160 0.74 10.97 -1.28
C CYS A 160 2.06 11.53 -0.72
N ARG A 161 2.92 12.11 -1.57
CA ARG A 161 4.16 12.74 -1.11
C ARG A 161 3.91 13.97 -0.24
N ALA A 162 2.90 14.77 -0.56
CA ALA A 162 2.52 15.93 0.24
C ALA A 162 2.01 15.50 1.62
N VAL A 163 1.12 14.50 1.69
CA VAL A 163 0.63 13.94 2.94
C VAL A 163 1.77 13.38 3.78
N ALA A 164 2.64 12.55 3.18
CA ALA A 164 3.79 11.97 3.90
C ALA A 164 4.70 13.05 4.52
N LYS A 165 4.94 14.16 3.81
CA LYS A 165 5.71 15.29 4.35
C LYS A 165 4.98 16.04 5.48
N ALA A 166 3.64 16.06 5.44
CA ALA A 166 2.84 16.76 6.45
C ALA A 166 2.65 15.94 7.74
N LEU A 167 2.94 14.65 7.73
CA LEU A 167 2.81 13.74 8.88
C LEU A 167 3.99 13.94 9.86
N THR A 168 4.06 15.14 10.44
CA THR A 168 5.09 15.50 11.44
C THR A 168 4.43 16.20 12.62
N TYR A 169 5.07 16.11 13.78
CA TYR A 169 4.73 16.95 14.93
C TYR A 169 5.44 18.29 14.86
N LYS A 170 4.87 19.33 15.47
CA LYS A 170 5.57 20.60 15.65
C LYS A 170 6.85 20.38 16.44
N SER A 171 7.96 20.93 15.96
CA SER A 171 9.25 20.92 16.66
C SER A 171 9.29 21.91 17.83
N GLU A 172 8.43 22.93 17.81
CA GLU A 172 8.28 23.99 18.82
C GLU A 172 6.79 24.35 18.97
N ASP A 173 6.37 24.90 20.12
CA ASP A 173 5.00 25.35 20.35
C ASP A 173 4.52 26.36 19.31
N VAL A 174 5.41 27.24 18.88
CA VAL A 174 5.18 28.24 17.84
C VAL A 174 6.30 28.17 16.81
N LEU A 175 6.01 27.63 15.66
CA LEU A 175 6.97 27.50 14.55
C LEU A 175 7.43 28.88 14.05
N ASP A 176 8.63 28.98 13.49
CA ASP A 176 9.18 30.24 12.96
C ASP A 176 8.26 30.92 11.96
N ILE A 177 7.64 30.14 11.07
CA ILE A 177 6.65 30.66 10.11
C ILE A 177 5.42 31.28 10.81
N GLU A 178 5.07 30.87 12.02
CA GLU A 178 3.95 31.40 12.79
C GLU A 178 4.35 32.65 13.60
N LYS A 179 5.63 32.83 13.96
CA LYS A 179 6.11 33.93 14.82
C LYS A 179 5.77 35.30 14.23
N VAL A 180 5.94 35.47 12.92
CA VAL A 180 5.60 36.72 12.22
C VAL A 180 4.11 37.03 12.32
N GLN A 181 3.25 36.05 12.08
CA GLN A 181 1.79 36.22 12.16
C GLN A 181 1.32 36.41 13.61
N ARG A 182 1.92 35.69 14.54
CA ARG A 182 1.63 35.86 15.97
C ARG A 182 1.88 37.30 16.42
N ASN A 183 3.02 37.90 16.05
CA ASN A 183 3.36 39.26 16.38
C ASN A 183 2.43 40.29 15.78
N LYS A 184 1.90 40.05 14.58
CA LYS A 184 0.94 40.94 13.92
C LYS A 184 -0.47 40.81 14.49
N LEU A 185 -0.97 39.59 14.71
CA LEU A 185 -2.38 39.32 14.91
C LEU A 185 -2.75 39.19 16.40
N LYS A 186 -1.80 38.85 17.26
CA LYS A 186 -2.06 38.71 18.74
C LYS A 186 -1.70 39.93 19.56
N LYS A 187 -1.52 41.13 18.97
CA LYS A 187 -1.15 42.36 19.68
C LYS A 187 -2.16 42.81 20.70
N ASN A 188 -3.45 42.61 20.45
CA ASN A 188 -4.54 43.21 21.27
C ASN A 188 -5.39 42.13 21.96
N GLN A 189 -4.82 40.95 22.24
CA GLN A 189 -5.56 39.92 22.96
C GLN A 189 -5.44 40.14 24.48
N VAL A 190 -6.60 40.13 25.16
CA VAL A 190 -6.64 40.09 26.63
C VAL A 190 -6.08 38.73 27.06
N LYS A 191 -5.10 38.76 27.97
CA LYS A 191 -4.59 37.51 28.58
C LYS A 191 -5.61 37.00 29.58
N TRP A 192 -5.85 35.70 29.56
CA TRP A 192 -6.67 34.99 30.54
C TRP A 192 -6.02 35.04 31.92
#